data_a39f4756f3cbbffd34661fd0f72e9180
#
_entry.id   a39f4756f3cbbffd34661fd0f72e9180
#
_cell.length_a   1.000
_cell.length_b   1.000
_cell.length_c   1.000
_cell.angle_alpha   90.00
_cell.angle_beta   90.00
_cell.angle_gamma   90.00
#
_symmetry.space_group_name_H-M   'P 1'
#
loop_
_entity.id
_entity.type
_entity.pdbx_description
1 polymer ?
#
loop_
_entity_poly.entity_id
_entity_poly.type
_entity_poly.pdbx_seq_one_letter_code
_entity_poly.pdbx_strand_id
1 'polypeptide(L)'
;MIQTAIVGGGPAGAYCAGCLTENGIYPTIFDHTHPREKPCGGLVSSLAQELFPFLRHIPIEHTVKKKFYFVSPNGKKICLRDNLLGFSRLMFDQYLVNRAVEKGAELINEKVVALKRKGDFWHLKTKKQTYVTKILIGADGVNSLVRRKVIGPISKKDIGLCFGYLVNESVVEDITLIFSPYRKGYLWVIPRGRNTCFGICTTEISDSYGLKKELDMFIQKNYPNITKDSSWASLIPNIKDPRTFSVPLAGTNWILIGDAAGHVNPISGEGILYALLDGELASQAIAENSPRRFNQLWTERYGMNLFSKIKTRKWLYKKPVLELYCQTLRGISTLTP
;
A
#
# COMPACT_ATOMS: atom_id res chain seq x y z
N MET A 1 -30.08 -8.88 0.60
CA MET A 1 -28.91 -9.66 1.05
C MET A 1 -27.78 -9.43 0.04
N ILE A 2 -26.60 -9.09 0.50
CA ILE A 2 -25.42 -8.82 -0.33
C ILE A 2 -24.72 -10.14 -0.67
N GLN A 3 -24.35 -10.36 -1.92
CA GLN A 3 -23.58 -11.55 -2.32
C GLN A 3 -22.15 -11.46 -1.84
N THR A 4 -21.49 -10.32 -2.12
CA THR A 4 -20.08 -10.06 -1.76
C THR A 4 -19.95 -8.65 -1.19
N ALA A 5 -19.49 -8.54 0.05
CA ALA A 5 -19.20 -7.28 0.72
C ALA A 5 -17.68 -7.07 0.84
N ILE A 6 -17.22 -5.87 0.48
CA ILE A 6 -15.83 -5.44 0.60
C ILE A 6 -15.77 -4.34 1.66
N VAL A 7 -15.00 -4.54 2.71
CA VAL A 7 -14.77 -3.51 3.73
C VAL A 7 -13.44 -2.80 3.42
N GLY A 8 -13.56 -1.54 3.04
CA GLY A 8 -12.45 -0.69 2.60
C GLY A 8 -12.40 -0.46 1.08
N GLY A 9 -12.48 0.81 0.67
CA GLY A 9 -12.43 1.27 -0.73
C GLY A 9 -11.03 1.78 -1.14
N GLY A 10 -9.95 1.36 -0.47
CA GLY A 10 -8.59 1.62 -0.94
C GLY A 10 -8.24 0.83 -2.21
N PRO A 11 -6.99 0.93 -2.74
CA PRO A 11 -6.61 0.28 -4.01
C PRO A 11 -6.96 -1.21 -4.07
N ALA A 12 -6.77 -1.97 -2.98
CA ALA A 12 -7.10 -3.39 -2.95
C ALA A 12 -8.60 -3.64 -3.12
N GLY A 13 -9.44 -2.98 -2.30
CA GLY A 13 -10.88 -3.20 -2.32
C GLY A 13 -11.55 -2.64 -3.58
N ALA A 14 -11.18 -1.43 -4.00
CA ALA A 14 -11.73 -0.80 -5.19
C ALA A 14 -11.36 -1.56 -6.48
N TYR A 15 -10.09 -1.98 -6.59
CA TYR A 15 -9.65 -2.77 -7.74
C TYR A 15 -10.29 -4.16 -7.77
N CYS A 16 -10.37 -4.83 -6.60
CA CYS A 16 -11.09 -6.10 -6.47
C CYS A 16 -12.55 -5.97 -6.91
N ALA A 17 -13.24 -4.89 -6.50
CA ALA A 17 -14.61 -4.63 -6.90
C ALA A 17 -14.74 -4.49 -8.43
N GLY A 18 -13.83 -3.74 -9.06
CA GLY A 18 -13.79 -3.60 -10.52
C GLY A 18 -13.56 -4.93 -11.25
N CYS A 19 -12.66 -5.78 -10.74
CA CYS A 19 -12.44 -7.11 -11.30
C CYS A 19 -13.63 -8.05 -11.10
N LEU A 20 -14.32 -7.97 -9.96
CA LEU A 20 -15.54 -8.76 -9.72
C LEU A 20 -16.67 -8.38 -10.69
N THR A 21 -16.87 -7.09 -10.95
CA THR A 21 -17.89 -6.64 -11.91
C THR A 21 -17.59 -7.12 -13.33
N GLU A 22 -16.33 -7.18 -13.74
CA GLU A 22 -15.90 -7.77 -15.02
C GLU A 22 -16.23 -9.26 -15.14
N ASN A 23 -16.38 -9.96 -14.01
CA ASN A 23 -16.82 -11.36 -13.92
C ASN A 23 -18.33 -11.50 -13.65
N GLY A 24 -19.13 -10.43 -13.79
CA GLY A 24 -20.58 -10.46 -13.57
C GLY A 24 -21.01 -10.55 -12.09
N ILE A 25 -20.07 -10.29 -11.15
CA ILE A 25 -20.35 -10.28 -9.72
C ILE A 25 -20.35 -8.83 -9.26
N TYR A 26 -21.47 -8.35 -8.72
CA TYR A 26 -21.65 -6.96 -8.31
C TYR A 26 -21.49 -6.80 -6.80
N PRO A 27 -20.30 -6.40 -6.31
CA PRO A 27 -20.02 -6.29 -4.88
C PRO A 27 -20.53 -4.97 -4.30
N THR A 28 -20.72 -4.96 -2.97
CA THR A 28 -20.96 -3.74 -2.20
C THR A 28 -19.69 -3.37 -1.44
N ILE A 29 -19.15 -2.17 -1.69
CA ILE A 29 -18.00 -1.60 -1.00
C ILE A 29 -18.50 -0.77 0.18
N PHE A 30 -17.95 -1.00 1.38
CA PHE A 30 -18.19 -0.19 2.58
C PHE A 30 -16.95 0.67 2.85
N ASP A 31 -17.03 1.97 2.59
CA ASP A 31 -16.01 2.94 2.97
C ASP A 31 -16.63 4.32 3.21
N HIS A 32 -16.35 4.91 4.37
CA HIS A 32 -16.90 6.20 4.81
C HIS A 32 -15.92 7.35 4.63
N THR A 33 -14.78 7.10 3.98
CA THR A 33 -13.67 8.07 3.96
C THR A 33 -13.42 8.69 2.59
N HIS A 34 -14.07 8.21 1.54
CA HIS A 34 -13.92 8.77 0.19
C HIS A 34 -14.72 10.05 -0.02
N PRO A 35 -14.15 11.04 -0.75
CA PRO A 35 -12.75 11.13 -1.20
C PRO A 35 -11.82 11.51 -0.06
N ARG A 36 -10.60 10.93 -0.02
CA ARG A 36 -9.60 11.26 1.00
C ARG A 36 -8.16 11.17 0.49
N GLU A 37 -7.29 12.03 1.01
CA GLU A 37 -5.85 11.85 0.85
C GLU A 37 -5.36 10.81 1.87
N LYS A 38 -4.99 9.61 1.42
CA LYS A 38 -4.42 8.60 2.30
C LYS A 38 -2.94 8.87 2.52
N PRO A 39 -2.43 8.80 3.77
CA PRO A 39 -1.00 8.87 4.07
C PRO A 39 -0.18 7.86 3.24
N CYS A 40 0.61 8.36 2.27
CA CYS A 40 1.41 7.54 1.36
C CYS A 40 2.32 8.45 0.51
N GLY A 41 3.46 7.93 0.05
CA GLY A 41 4.27 8.57 -0.98
C GLY A 41 3.54 8.72 -2.33
N GLY A 42 2.58 7.83 -2.61
CA GLY A 42 1.85 7.85 -3.88
C GLY A 42 2.70 7.43 -5.08
N LEU A 43 3.73 6.61 -4.86
CA LEU A 43 4.65 6.16 -5.88
C LEU A 43 4.29 4.77 -6.40
N VAL A 44 4.36 4.59 -7.72
CA VAL A 44 4.14 3.32 -8.43
C VAL A 44 5.31 3.03 -9.34
N SER A 45 5.84 1.80 -9.25
CA SER A 45 6.99 1.30 -10.01
C SER A 45 6.64 0.96 -11.45
N SER A 46 7.67 0.80 -12.31
CA SER A 46 7.51 0.27 -13.67
C SER A 46 6.90 -1.13 -13.67
N LEU A 47 7.28 -1.97 -12.73
CA LEU A 47 6.72 -3.33 -12.60
C LEU A 47 5.19 -3.29 -12.40
N ALA A 48 4.69 -2.38 -11.57
CA ALA A 48 3.25 -2.23 -11.41
C ALA A 48 2.56 -1.77 -12.70
N GLN A 49 3.21 -0.90 -13.49
CA GLN A 49 2.70 -0.43 -14.78
C GLN A 49 2.76 -1.52 -15.88
N GLU A 50 3.69 -2.45 -15.79
CA GLU A 50 3.78 -3.62 -16.67
C GLU A 50 2.66 -4.61 -16.39
N LEU A 51 2.43 -4.92 -15.12
CA LEU A 51 1.40 -5.86 -14.68
C LEU A 51 -0.01 -5.28 -14.80
N PHE A 52 -0.15 -3.95 -14.67
CA PHE A 52 -1.42 -3.23 -14.74
C PHE A 52 -1.33 -2.08 -15.76
N PRO A 53 -1.48 -2.37 -17.08
CA PRO A 53 -1.28 -1.39 -18.14
C PRO A 53 -2.16 -0.13 -18.05
N PHE A 54 -3.34 -0.20 -17.39
CA PHE A 54 -4.19 0.96 -17.17
C PHE A 54 -3.49 2.09 -16.41
N LEU A 55 -2.47 1.78 -15.60
CA LEU A 55 -1.68 2.77 -14.86
C LEU A 55 -0.90 3.71 -15.78
N ARG A 56 -0.52 3.25 -16.98
CA ARG A 56 0.22 4.08 -17.97
C ARG A 56 -0.67 5.15 -18.60
N HIS A 57 -1.99 4.91 -18.60
CA HIS A 57 -2.99 5.78 -19.23
C HIS A 57 -4.03 6.27 -18.23
N ILE A 58 -3.64 6.33 -16.96
CA ILE A 58 -4.55 6.75 -15.90
C ILE A 58 -4.95 8.23 -16.09
N PRO A 59 -6.25 8.56 -16.17
CA PRO A 59 -6.72 9.90 -16.48
C PRO A 59 -6.80 10.80 -15.23
N ILE A 60 -5.79 10.73 -14.38
CA ILE A 60 -5.65 11.60 -13.21
C ILE A 60 -4.34 12.37 -13.31
N GLU A 61 -4.27 13.50 -12.65
CA GLU A 61 -3.02 14.26 -12.57
C GLU A 61 -1.93 13.46 -11.86
N HIS A 62 -0.78 13.32 -12.50
CA HIS A 62 0.35 12.56 -11.98
C HIS A 62 1.69 13.10 -12.53
N THR A 63 2.77 12.70 -11.88
CA THR A 63 4.14 12.95 -12.35
C THR A 63 4.73 11.66 -12.91
N VAL A 64 5.37 11.76 -14.08
CA VAL A 64 6.15 10.65 -14.68
C VAL A 64 7.63 10.98 -14.56
N LYS A 65 8.42 10.07 -13.98
CA LYS A 65 9.87 10.22 -13.88
C LYS A 65 10.58 8.96 -14.38
N LYS A 66 11.52 9.14 -15.32
CA LYS A 66 12.35 8.08 -15.89
C LYS A 66 13.63 7.82 -15.10
N LYS A 67 13.92 8.69 -14.15
CA LYS A 67 15.07 8.58 -13.23
C LYS A 67 14.65 9.01 -11.83
N PHE A 68 15.35 8.47 -10.84
CA PHE A 68 15.18 8.84 -9.45
C PHE A 68 16.51 8.68 -8.71
N TYR A 69 16.59 9.19 -7.50
CA TYR A 69 17.83 9.18 -6.74
C TYR A 69 17.69 8.38 -5.45
N PHE A 70 18.68 7.54 -5.19
CA PHE A 70 18.97 7.05 -3.87
C PHE A 70 20.07 7.88 -3.23
N VAL A 71 19.92 8.18 -1.94
CA VAL A 71 20.98 8.74 -1.12
C VAL A 71 21.33 7.71 -0.06
N SER A 72 22.59 7.25 -0.04
CA SER A 72 23.06 6.27 0.93
C SER A 72 23.17 6.87 2.32
N PRO A 73 23.29 6.06 3.39
CA PRO A 73 23.51 6.57 4.76
C PRO A 73 24.72 7.49 4.92
N ASN A 74 25.73 7.35 4.06
CA ASN A 74 26.92 8.23 4.03
C ASN A 74 26.74 9.46 3.13
N GLY A 75 25.52 9.73 2.65
CA GLY A 75 25.20 10.91 1.84
C GLY A 75 25.53 10.80 0.35
N LYS A 76 25.97 9.63 -0.13
CA LYS A 76 26.29 9.46 -1.55
C LYS A 76 25.03 9.35 -2.37
N LYS A 77 24.86 10.26 -3.34
CA LYS A 77 23.72 10.30 -4.27
C LYS A 77 23.99 9.40 -5.49
N ILE A 78 23.01 8.52 -5.81
CA ILE A 78 23.07 7.55 -6.90
C ILE A 78 21.83 7.75 -7.76
N CYS A 79 22.03 7.95 -9.07
CA CYS A 79 20.93 8.05 -10.03
C CYS A 79 20.58 6.64 -10.52
N LEU A 80 19.30 6.30 -10.48
CA LEU A 80 18.75 5.07 -11.03
C LEU A 80 17.73 5.39 -12.10
N ARG A 81 17.59 4.52 -13.09
CA ARG A 81 16.59 4.64 -14.14
C ARG A 81 15.44 3.67 -13.86
N ASP A 82 14.24 4.19 -13.79
CA ASP A 82 12.99 3.45 -13.73
C ASP A 82 11.86 4.37 -14.16
N ASN A 83 10.80 3.83 -14.74
CA ASN A 83 9.62 4.62 -15.09
C ASN A 83 8.66 4.65 -13.90
N LEU A 84 8.73 5.72 -13.11
CA LEU A 84 7.96 5.88 -11.88
C LEU A 84 6.79 6.84 -12.09
N LEU A 85 5.62 6.51 -11.53
CA LEU A 85 4.47 7.39 -11.45
C LEU A 85 4.29 7.89 -10.02
N GLY A 86 4.15 9.21 -9.85
CA GLY A 86 3.80 9.84 -8.58
C GLY A 86 2.44 10.51 -8.65
N PHE A 87 1.50 10.15 -7.79
CA PHE A 87 0.15 10.72 -7.77
C PHE A 87 -0.42 10.88 -6.36
N SER A 88 -1.41 11.78 -6.23
CA SER A 88 -2.21 11.92 -5.03
C SER A 88 -3.08 10.69 -4.81
N ARG A 89 -3.12 10.20 -3.59
CA ARG A 89 -3.97 9.07 -3.20
C ARG A 89 -5.45 9.45 -3.18
N LEU A 90 -5.75 10.73 -3.00
CA LEU A 90 -7.12 11.24 -3.16
C LEU A 90 -7.63 10.99 -4.57
N MET A 91 -6.84 11.33 -5.58
CA MET A 91 -7.20 11.14 -6.99
C MET A 91 -7.20 9.67 -7.38
N PHE A 92 -6.17 8.93 -6.98
CA PHE A 92 -5.98 7.54 -7.36
C PHE A 92 -7.04 6.60 -6.76
N ASP A 93 -7.25 6.69 -5.45
CA ASP A 93 -8.22 5.83 -4.77
C ASP A 93 -9.65 6.15 -5.28
N GLN A 94 -9.98 7.44 -5.47
CA GLN A 94 -11.27 7.85 -6.03
C GLN A 94 -11.47 7.34 -7.46
N TYR A 95 -10.45 7.41 -8.31
CA TYR A 95 -10.50 6.87 -9.67
C TYR A 95 -10.84 5.38 -9.67
N LEU A 96 -10.19 4.59 -8.82
CA LEU A 96 -10.45 3.14 -8.73
C LEU A 96 -11.87 2.84 -8.24
N VAL A 97 -12.35 3.58 -7.24
CA VAL A 97 -13.72 3.43 -6.72
C VAL A 97 -14.74 3.82 -7.78
N ASN A 98 -14.57 4.96 -8.45
CA ASN A 98 -15.48 5.41 -9.51
C ASN A 98 -15.56 4.36 -10.65
N ARG A 99 -14.40 3.87 -11.08
CA ARG A 99 -14.34 2.82 -12.11
C ARG A 99 -15.09 1.54 -11.70
N ALA A 100 -15.03 1.14 -10.44
CA ALA A 100 -15.78 -0.01 -9.95
C ALA A 100 -17.30 0.26 -9.92
N VAL A 101 -17.69 1.45 -9.47
CA VAL A 101 -19.12 1.87 -9.42
C VAL A 101 -19.71 2.01 -10.83
N GLU A 102 -18.99 2.61 -11.77
CA GLU A 102 -19.39 2.72 -13.18
C GLU A 102 -19.65 1.34 -13.83
N LYS A 103 -18.97 0.29 -13.34
CA LYS A 103 -19.15 -1.10 -13.77
C LYS A 103 -20.21 -1.86 -12.97
N GLY A 104 -20.91 -1.21 -12.04
CA GLY A 104 -22.03 -1.77 -11.30
C GLY A 104 -21.73 -2.20 -9.86
N ALA A 105 -20.54 -1.92 -9.30
CA ALA A 105 -20.33 -2.06 -7.86
C ALA A 105 -21.11 -0.99 -7.09
N GLU A 106 -21.60 -1.33 -5.90
CA GLU A 106 -22.26 -0.36 -5.00
C GLU A 106 -21.24 0.21 -4.00
N LEU A 107 -21.23 1.51 -3.80
CA LEU A 107 -20.48 2.15 -2.71
C LEU A 107 -21.44 2.62 -1.60
N ILE A 108 -21.29 2.05 -0.42
CA ILE A 108 -21.98 2.49 0.79
C ILE A 108 -21.01 3.33 1.64
N ASN A 109 -21.31 4.63 1.74
CA ASN A 109 -20.54 5.58 2.55
C ASN A 109 -20.86 5.40 4.04
N GLU A 110 -20.50 4.24 4.58
CA GLU A 110 -20.70 3.88 5.98
C GLU A 110 -19.52 3.11 6.53
N LYS A 111 -19.20 3.39 7.80
CA LYS A 111 -18.16 2.65 8.53
C LYS A 111 -18.71 1.35 9.10
N VAL A 112 -18.13 0.23 8.73
CA VAL A 112 -18.35 -1.04 9.42
C VAL A 112 -17.67 -0.98 10.78
N VAL A 113 -18.45 -1.12 11.86
CA VAL A 113 -17.95 -0.99 13.24
C VAL A 113 -17.90 -2.32 13.99
N ALA A 114 -18.66 -3.33 13.55
CA ALA A 114 -18.62 -4.66 14.12
C ALA A 114 -18.98 -5.71 13.08
N LEU A 115 -18.46 -6.94 13.29
CA LEU A 115 -18.67 -8.10 12.45
C LEU A 115 -19.09 -9.29 13.30
N LYS A 116 -20.11 -10.01 12.85
CA LYS A 116 -20.54 -11.27 13.45
C LYS A 116 -20.82 -12.32 12.38
N ARG A 117 -20.27 -13.50 12.52
CA ARG A 117 -20.66 -14.66 11.68
C ARG A 117 -21.84 -15.37 12.31
N LYS A 118 -22.84 -15.70 11.50
CA LYS A 118 -24.00 -16.54 11.88
C LYS A 118 -24.23 -17.55 10.76
N GLY A 119 -23.93 -18.80 11.05
CA GLY A 119 -23.94 -19.85 10.01
C GLY A 119 -22.96 -19.49 8.87
N ASP A 120 -23.49 -19.49 7.65
CA ASP A 120 -22.73 -19.19 6.44
C ASP A 120 -22.72 -17.71 6.06
N PHE A 121 -23.29 -16.85 6.91
CA PHE A 121 -23.43 -15.43 6.61
C PHE A 121 -22.64 -14.56 7.58
N TRP A 122 -22.13 -13.43 7.04
CA TRP A 122 -21.55 -12.35 7.79
C TRP A 122 -22.56 -11.23 8.01
N HIS A 123 -22.64 -10.75 9.24
CA HIS A 123 -23.42 -9.59 9.63
C HIS A 123 -22.46 -8.42 9.87
N LEU A 124 -22.56 -7.39 9.02
CA LEU A 124 -21.77 -6.16 9.08
C LEU A 124 -22.60 -5.09 9.74
N LYS A 125 -22.21 -4.67 10.95
CA LYS A 125 -22.89 -3.59 11.66
C LYS A 125 -22.23 -2.26 11.32
N THR A 126 -23.01 -1.29 10.88
CA THR A 126 -22.65 0.12 10.78
C THR A 126 -23.33 0.91 11.90
N LYS A 127 -23.19 2.25 11.89
CA LYS A 127 -23.98 3.10 12.81
C LYS A 127 -25.46 3.15 12.45
N LYS A 128 -25.82 2.94 11.16
CA LYS A 128 -27.20 3.07 10.67
C LYS A 128 -27.96 1.75 10.74
N GLN A 129 -27.34 0.65 10.30
CA GLN A 129 -28.03 -0.64 10.22
C GLN A 129 -27.05 -1.83 10.20
N THR A 130 -27.61 -3.02 10.06
CA THR A 130 -26.83 -4.27 9.88
C THR A 130 -27.10 -4.82 8.50
N TYR A 131 -26.03 -5.07 7.75
CA TYR A 131 -26.06 -5.71 6.45
C TYR A 131 -25.68 -7.17 6.57
N VAL A 132 -26.24 -8.03 5.70
CA VAL A 132 -25.94 -9.47 5.67
C VAL A 132 -25.31 -9.80 4.32
N THR A 133 -24.16 -10.48 4.35
CA THR A 133 -23.45 -10.91 3.13
C THR A 133 -23.04 -12.38 3.21
N LYS A 134 -22.96 -13.03 2.05
CA LYS A 134 -22.44 -14.39 1.93
C LYS A 134 -20.92 -14.43 1.97
N ILE A 135 -20.25 -13.54 1.24
CA ILE A 135 -18.78 -13.44 1.14
C ILE A 135 -18.33 -12.11 1.72
N LEU A 136 -17.28 -12.12 2.53
CA LEU A 136 -16.66 -10.95 3.14
C LEU A 136 -15.23 -10.78 2.69
N ILE A 137 -14.89 -9.62 2.12
CA ILE A 137 -13.52 -9.24 1.77
C ILE A 137 -13.05 -8.15 2.72
N GLY A 138 -11.94 -8.39 3.42
CA GLY A 138 -11.25 -7.40 4.26
C GLY A 138 -10.17 -6.67 3.46
N ALA A 139 -10.43 -5.42 3.11
CA ALA A 139 -9.53 -4.49 2.42
C ALA A 139 -9.33 -3.21 3.25
N ASP A 140 -9.55 -3.28 4.56
CA ASP A 140 -9.66 -2.17 5.51
C ASP A 140 -8.32 -1.78 6.15
N GLY A 141 -7.21 -2.11 5.48
CA GLY A 141 -5.87 -1.64 5.79
C GLY A 141 -5.23 -2.32 6.98
N VAL A 142 -4.09 -1.79 7.44
CA VAL A 142 -3.24 -2.40 8.48
C VAL A 142 -3.96 -2.62 9.82
N ASN A 143 -4.93 -1.77 10.16
CA ASN A 143 -5.76 -1.87 11.37
C ASN A 143 -7.06 -2.64 11.13
N SER A 144 -7.09 -3.54 10.17
CA SER A 144 -8.26 -4.27 9.70
C SER A 144 -9.15 -4.83 10.82
N LEU A 145 -10.43 -4.43 10.78
CA LEU A 145 -11.48 -5.03 11.61
C LEU A 145 -11.78 -6.45 11.15
N VAL A 146 -11.80 -6.67 9.83
CA VAL A 146 -12.07 -7.98 9.25
C VAL A 146 -10.98 -8.96 9.67
N ARG A 147 -9.69 -8.58 9.50
CA ARG A 147 -8.56 -9.42 9.92
C ARG A 147 -8.66 -9.79 11.39
N ARG A 148 -8.86 -8.80 12.28
CA ARG A 148 -9.00 -9.05 13.73
C ARG A 148 -10.08 -10.06 14.04
N LYS A 149 -11.17 -10.07 13.25
CA LYS A 149 -12.28 -10.99 13.44
C LYS A 149 -11.98 -12.40 12.98
N VAL A 150 -11.23 -12.59 11.90
CA VAL A 150 -11.06 -13.92 11.26
C VAL A 150 -9.79 -14.65 11.71
N ILE A 151 -8.66 -13.93 11.91
CA ILE A 151 -7.36 -14.53 12.24
C ILE A 151 -6.55 -13.76 13.30
N GLY A 152 -7.08 -12.67 13.85
CA GLY A 152 -6.36 -11.81 14.77
C GLY A 152 -5.58 -10.67 14.10
N PRO A 153 -5.15 -9.65 14.87
CA PRO A 153 -4.46 -8.47 14.33
C PRO A 153 -3.05 -8.82 13.84
N ILE A 154 -2.49 -7.94 12.98
CA ILE A 154 -1.05 -7.97 12.71
C ILE A 154 -0.31 -7.65 14.02
N SER A 155 0.73 -8.45 14.32
CA SER A 155 1.54 -8.23 15.52
C SER A 155 2.20 -6.85 15.50
N LYS A 156 2.26 -6.16 16.64
CA LYS A 156 2.90 -4.84 16.75
C LYS A 156 4.36 -4.83 16.24
N LYS A 157 5.09 -5.95 16.39
CA LYS A 157 6.45 -6.10 15.85
C LYS A 157 6.51 -6.10 14.31
N ASP A 158 5.40 -6.44 13.66
CA ASP A 158 5.25 -6.53 12.21
C ASP A 158 4.53 -5.29 11.62
N ILE A 159 4.58 -4.19 12.34
CA ILE A 159 4.05 -2.89 11.93
C ILE A 159 5.21 -1.89 11.86
N GLY A 160 5.23 -1.08 10.83
CA GLY A 160 6.07 0.10 10.67
C GLY A 160 5.26 1.38 10.84
N LEU A 161 5.96 2.48 11.09
CA LEU A 161 5.38 3.81 11.20
C LEU A 161 5.92 4.70 10.08
N CYS A 162 5.02 5.45 9.45
CA CYS A 162 5.34 6.52 8.52
C CYS A 162 4.81 7.84 9.04
N PHE A 163 5.55 8.90 8.78
CA PHE A 163 5.14 10.27 9.02
C PHE A 163 5.48 11.13 7.78
N GLY A 164 4.70 12.16 7.50
CA GLY A 164 5.01 13.02 6.36
C GLY A 164 4.23 14.32 6.35
N TYR A 165 4.64 15.16 5.39
CA TYR A 165 4.00 16.42 5.04
C TYR A 165 3.57 16.41 3.58
N LEU A 166 2.48 17.10 3.30
CA LEU A 166 2.11 17.53 1.95
C LEU A 166 2.41 19.01 1.81
N VAL A 167 2.96 19.33 0.65
CA VAL A 167 3.20 20.70 0.19
C VAL A 167 2.38 20.85 -1.09
N ASN A 168 1.44 21.80 -1.13
CA ASN A 168 0.49 21.98 -2.23
C ASN A 168 1.13 22.60 -3.49
N GLU A 169 2.46 22.53 -3.56
CA GLU A 169 3.25 22.95 -4.70
C GLU A 169 4.20 21.85 -5.15
N SER A 170 4.52 21.83 -6.43
CA SER A 170 5.57 20.97 -6.97
C SER A 170 6.94 21.66 -6.76
N VAL A 171 7.53 21.47 -5.57
CA VAL A 171 8.78 22.12 -5.17
C VAL A 171 10.04 21.34 -5.57
N VAL A 172 9.90 20.18 -6.18
CA VAL A 172 11.02 19.33 -6.63
C VAL A 172 10.73 18.72 -8.00
N GLU A 173 11.78 18.55 -8.78
CA GLU A 173 11.66 17.88 -10.08
C GLU A 173 11.80 16.36 -9.96
N ASP A 174 12.71 15.88 -9.11
CA ASP A 174 13.11 14.48 -9.08
C ASP A 174 12.61 13.76 -7.81
N ILE A 175 12.31 12.49 -7.97
CA ILE A 175 12.06 11.59 -6.85
C ILE A 175 13.38 11.28 -6.15
N THR A 176 13.42 11.45 -4.84
CA THR A 176 14.59 11.14 -4.02
C THR A 176 14.21 10.27 -2.83
N LEU A 177 14.92 9.16 -2.65
CA LEU A 177 14.81 8.25 -1.51
C LEU A 177 16.12 8.29 -0.72
N ILE A 178 16.05 8.61 0.58
CA ILE A 178 17.23 8.88 1.41
C ILE A 178 17.25 7.90 2.56
N PHE A 179 18.20 6.97 2.56
CA PHE A 179 18.36 6.03 3.65
C PHE A 179 18.86 6.73 4.92
N SER A 180 18.12 6.55 6.01
CA SER A 180 18.49 7.14 7.28
C SER A 180 19.76 6.49 7.84
N PRO A 181 20.77 7.27 8.28
CA PRO A 181 21.92 6.74 8.98
C PRO A 181 21.61 6.36 10.44
N TYR A 182 20.45 6.78 10.96
CA TYR A 182 20.09 6.69 12.38
C TYR A 182 19.08 5.57 12.66
N ARG A 183 18.31 5.11 11.63
CA ARG A 183 17.24 4.13 11.81
C ARG A 183 17.05 3.19 10.63
N LYS A 184 16.38 2.09 10.87
CA LYS A 184 15.97 1.14 9.81
C LYS A 184 14.76 1.70 9.06
N GLY A 185 15.01 2.52 8.06
CA GLY A 185 14.00 3.20 7.29
C GLY A 185 14.63 4.18 6.30
N TYR A 186 13.81 5.00 5.69
CA TYR A 186 14.24 6.00 4.72
C TYR A 186 13.28 7.19 4.68
N LEU A 187 13.78 8.32 4.21
CA LEU A 187 12.98 9.47 3.82
C LEU A 187 12.70 9.42 2.32
N TRP A 188 11.65 10.09 1.93
CA TRP A 188 11.36 10.32 0.52
C TRP A 188 10.91 11.75 0.27
N VAL A 189 11.21 12.22 -0.95
CA VAL A 189 10.69 13.44 -1.54
C VAL A 189 10.13 13.07 -2.90
N ILE A 190 8.82 13.17 -3.07
CA ILE A 190 8.11 12.66 -4.26
C ILE A 190 7.19 13.75 -4.81
N PRO A 191 7.46 14.26 -6.04
CA PRO A 191 6.50 15.10 -6.76
C PRO A 191 5.32 14.25 -7.24
N ARG A 192 4.07 14.76 -7.08
CA ARG A 192 2.83 14.03 -7.36
C ARG A 192 1.84 14.94 -8.10
N GLY A 193 2.15 15.30 -9.33
CA GLY A 193 1.40 16.32 -10.06
C GLY A 193 1.65 17.71 -9.46
N ARG A 194 0.63 18.36 -8.93
CA ARG A 194 0.72 19.71 -8.35
C ARG A 194 1.33 19.78 -6.96
N ASN A 195 1.45 18.68 -6.26
CA ASN A 195 1.94 18.68 -4.88
C ASN A 195 3.21 17.85 -4.72
N THR A 196 3.90 18.07 -3.60
CA THR A 196 5.07 17.30 -3.20
C THR A 196 4.80 16.61 -1.87
N CYS A 197 5.13 15.32 -1.79
CA CYS A 197 5.07 14.53 -0.56
C CYS A 197 6.47 14.38 0.03
N PHE A 198 6.68 14.90 1.21
CA PHE A 198 7.83 14.63 2.07
C PHE A 198 7.43 13.59 3.10
N GLY A 199 8.19 12.51 3.22
CA GLY A 199 7.85 11.51 4.22
C GLY A 199 9.07 10.77 4.73
N ILE A 200 8.85 10.06 5.83
CA ILE A 200 9.85 9.21 6.48
C ILE A 200 9.14 7.97 7.02
N CYS A 201 9.81 6.84 6.96
CA CYS A 201 9.34 5.62 7.58
C CYS A 201 10.37 4.99 8.50
N THR A 202 9.88 4.19 9.45
CA THR A 202 10.70 3.34 10.31
C THR A 202 10.04 1.99 10.54
N THR A 203 10.87 1.00 10.76
CA THR A 203 10.43 -0.35 11.17
C THR A 203 10.17 -0.46 12.68
N GLU A 204 10.41 0.60 13.45
CA GLU A 204 10.32 0.64 14.91
C GLU A 204 9.31 1.73 15.32
N ILE A 205 8.15 1.30 15.79
CA ILE A 205 7.03 2.22 16.11
C ILE A 205 7.23 3.01 17.41
N SER A 206 8.20 2.65 18.22
CA SER A 206 8.46 3.29 19.53
C SER A 206 9.07 4.70 19.43
N ASP A 207 9.67 5.05 18.28
CA ASP A 207 10.36 6.34 18.09
C ASP A 207 9.61 7.28 17.14
N SER A 208 8.35 7.58 17.46
CA SER A 208 7.53 8.50 16.65
C SER A 208 8.02 9.94 16.71
N TYR A 209 8.51 10.40 17.86
CA TYR A 209 9.04 11.75 18.03
C TYR A 209 10.34 11.96 17.25
N GLY A 210 11.28 11.03 17.37
CA GLY A 210 12.55 11.07 16.63
C GLY A 210 12.34 11.02 15.12
N LEU A 211 11.30 10.26 14.65
CA LEU A 211 10.93 10.19 13.25
C LEU A 211 10.52 11.55 12.69
N LYS A 212 9.61 12.25 13.38
CA LYS A 212 9.17 13.59 12.99
C LYS A 212 10.33 14.58 13.01
N LYS A 213 11.14 14.59 14.07
CA LYS A 213 12.29 15.49 14.24
C LYS A 213 13.30 15.34 13.09
N GLU A 214 13.61 14.09 12.68
CA GLU A 214 14.53 13.83 11.57
C GLU A 214 13.99 14.41 10.24
N LEU A 215 12.71 14.23 9.95
CA LEU A 215 12.08 14.81 8.76
C LEU A 215 12.08 16.34 8.81
N ASP A 216 11.77 16.93 9.96
CA ASP A 216 11.77 18.39 10.14
C ASP A 216 13.17 18.99 9.92
N MET A 217 14.20 18.36 10.49
CA MET A 217 15.59 18.80 10.28
C MET A 217 16.03 18.68 8.82
N PHE A 218 15.62 17.58 8.15
CA PHE A 218 15.91 17.40 6.73
C PHE A 218 15.27 18.49 5.88
N ILE A 219 13.98 18.79 6.12
CA ILE A 219 13.24 19.81 5.39
C ILE A 219 13.85 21.20 5.65
N GLN A 220 14.10 21.55 6.91
CA GLN A 220 14.68 22.83 7.27
C GLN A 220 16.06 23.08 6.60
N LYS A 221 16.88 22.03 6.52
CA LYS A 221 18.20 22.11 5.90
C LYS A 221 18.15 22.24 4.37
N ASN A 222 17.28 21.49 3.70
CA ASN A 222 17.31 21.34 2.23
C ASN A 222 16.22 22.16 1.51
N TYR A 223 15.15 22.52 2.22
CA TYR A 223 13.98 23.19 1.70
C TYR A 223 13.45 24.24 2.71
N PRO A 224 14.26 25.25 3.10
CA PRO A 224 13.93 26.15 4.21
C PRO A 224 12.71 27.03 3.96
N ASN A 225 12.35 27.25 2.71
CA ASN A 225 11.31 28.20 2.29
C ASN A 225 9.97 27.53 1.96
N ILE A 226 9.81 26.20 2.16
CA ILE A 226 8.53 25.54 1.86
C ILE A 226 7.52 25.71 2.99
N THR A 227 6.25 25.85 2.61
CA THR A 227 5.11 25.79 3.54
C THR A 227 4.63 24.35 3.66
N LYS A 228 4.52 23.87 4.88
CA LYS A 228 3.97 22.53 5.17
C LYS A 228 2.44 22.65 5.32
N ASP A 229 1.67 22.36 4.27
CA ASP A 229 0.22 22.57 4.26
C ASP A 229 -0.53 21.61 5.16
N SER A 230 -0.09 20.35 5.19
CA SER A 230 -0.67 19.35 6.07
C SER A 230 0.36 18.31 6.51
N SER A 231 0.11 17.69 7.65
CA SER A 231 0.91 16.57 8.16
C SER A 231 0.06 15.32 8.33
N TRP A 232 0.70 14.18 8.25
CA TRP A 232 0.04 12.88 8.44
C TRP A 232 0.95 11.85 9.10
N ALA A 233 0.33 10.89 9.77
CA ALA A 233 1.01 9.69 10.26
C ALA A 233 0.21 8.45 9.85
N SER A 234 0.89 7.35 9.55
CA SER A 234 0.27 6.08 9.17
C SER A 234 1.07 4.89 9.64
N LEU A 235 0.36 3.86 10.02
CA LEU A 235 0.93 2.53 10.19
C LEU A 235 0.93 1.81 8.85
N ILE A 236 1.96 0.96 8.64
CA ILE A 236 2.06 0.08 7.47
C ILE A 236 2.41 -1.33 7.93
N PRO A 237 1.99 -2.38 7.22
CA PRO A 237 2.51 -3.72 7.43
C PRO A 237 4.02 -3.73 7.21
N ASN A 238 4.73 -4.43 8.08
CA ASN A 238 6.18 -4.50 8.07
C ASN A 238 6.62 -5.88 8.54
N ILE A 239 6.13 -6.91 7.86
CA ILE A 239 6.31 -8.30 8.23
C ILE A 239 7.80 -8.64 8.30
N LYS A 240 8.25 -9.13 9.46
CA LYS A 240 9.66 -9.45 9.75
C LYS A 240 9.98 -10.93 9.63
N ASP A 241 8.95 -11.78 9.65
CA ASP A 241 9.08 -13.23 9.61
C ASP A 241 8.07 -13.83 8.62
N PRO A 242 8.52 -14.58 7.59
CA PRO A 242 7.63 -15.24 6.65
C PRO A 242 6.60 -16.17 7.31
N ARG A 243 6.92 -16.70 8.50
CA ARG A 243 5.99 -17.54 9.27
C ARG A 243 4.71 -16.83 9.69
N THR A 244 4.68 -15.49 9.64
CA THR A 244 3.44 -14.72 9.83
C THR A 244 2.37 -15.09 8.80
N PHE A 245 2.76 -15.60 7.64
CA PHE A 245 1.88 -16.06 6.57
C PHE A 245 1.55 -17.57 6.64
N SER A 246 1.91 -18.28 7.71
CA SER A 246 1.46 -19.65 7.93
C SER A 246 -0.05 -19.73 8.28
N VAL A 247 -0.64 -18.61 8.69
CA VAL A 247 -2.08 -18.50 8.92
C VAL A 247 -2.77 -18.18 7.58
N PRO A 248 -3.83 -18.92 7.20
CA PRO A 248 -4.56 -18.66 5.96
C PRO A 248 -5.10 -17.23 5.89
N LEU A 249 -4.98 -16.60 4.74
CA LEU A 249 -5.53 -15.27 4.45
C LEU A 249 -6.92 -15.33 3.81
N ALA A 250 -7.44 -16.52 3.58
CA ALA A 250 -8.79 -16.77 3.10
C ALA A 250 -9.37 -18.04 3.70
N GLY A 251 -10.68 -18.00 4.01
CA GLY A 251 -11.48 -19.12 4.47
C GLY A 251 -12.60 -19.47 3.50
N THR A 252 -13.64 -20.17 3.98
CA THR A 252 -14.77 -20.60 3.13
C THR A 252 -15.56 -19.43 2.53
N ASN A 253 -15.69 -18.33 3.27
CA ASN A 253 -16.53 -17.20 2.91
C ASN A 253 -15.93 -15.86 3.33
N TRP A 254 -14.60 -15.77 3.40
CA TRP A 254 -13.88 -14.52 3.63
C TRP A 254 -12.49 -14.55 2.98
N ILE A 255 -11.99 -13.36 2.61
CA ILE A 255 -10.63 -13.13 2.07
C ILE A 255 -10.08 -11.84 2.69
N LEU A 256 -8.78 -11.79 2.98
CA LEU A 256 -8.04 -10.59 3.35
C LEU A 256 -7.13 -10.18 2.20
N ILE A 257 -7.11 -8.89 1.85
CA ILE A 257 -6.33 -8.35 0.75
C ILE A 257 -5.58 -7.05 1.10
N GLY A 258 -4.49 -6.78 0.41
CA GLY A 258 -3.64 -5.60 0.60
C GLY A 258 -3.03 -5.53 1.99
N ASP A 259 -3.04 -4.33 2.60
CA ASP A 259 -2.48 -4.13 3.96
C ASP A 259 -3.18 -4.99 5.02
N ALA A 260 -4.47 -5.34 4.84
CA ALA A 260 -5.18 -6.24 5.75
C ALA A 260 -4.64 -7.67 5.68
N ALA A 261 -4.15 -8.11 4.53
CA ALA A 261 -3.40 -9.36 4.37
C ALA A 261 -1.97 -9.25 4.91
N GLY A 262 -1.41 -8.06 5.00
CA GLY A 262 -0.01 -7.79 5.33
C GLY A 262 0.90 -7.76 4.10
N HIS A 263 0.34 -7.66 2.90
CA HIS A 263 1.07 -7.72 1.64
C HIS A 263 1.61 -6.34 1.26
N VAL A 264 2.85 -6.10 1.67
CA VAL A 264 3.65 -4.90 1.36
C VAL A 264 5.09 -5.35 1.12
N ASN A 265 5.76 -4.74 0.15
CA ASN A 265 7.18 -4.98 -0.05
C ASN A 265 7.95 -4.57 1.23
N PRO A 266 8.62 -5.51 1.90
CA PRO A 266 9.24 -5.23 3.20
C PRO A 266 10.49 -4.34 3.09
N ILE A 267 11.03 -4.14 1.89
CA ILE A 267 12.21 -3.32 1.62
C ILE A 267 11.80 -1.89 1.24
N SER A 268 10.94 -1.76 0.21
CA SER A 268 10.55 -0.47 -0.34
C SER A 268 9.30 0.14 0.30
N GLY A 269 8.52 -0.64 1.05
CA GLY A 269 7.21 -0.20 1.56
C GLY A 269 6.13 -0.09 0.47
N GLU A 270 6.39 -0.55 -0.75
CA GLU A 270 5.42 -0.53 -1.85
C GLU A 270 4.25 -1.46 -1.53
N GLY A 271 3.06 -0.89 -1.33
CA GLY A 271 1.83 -1.64 -1.06
C GLY A 271 0.84 -1.60 -2.22
N ILE A 272 0.89 -0.58 -3.09
CA ILE A 272 -0.09 -0.41 -4.19
C ILE A 272 -0.03 -1.59 -5.17
N LEU A 273 1.15 -2.02 -5.57
CA LEU A 273 1.34 -3.20 -6.43
C LEU A 273 0.65 -4.44 -5.85
N TYR A 274 0.94 -4.76 -4.60
CA TYR A 274 0.35 -5.93 -3.95
C TYR A 274 -1.15 -5.79 -3.73
N ALA A 275 -1.63 -4.56 -3.47
CA ALA A 275 -3.05 -4.28 -3.35
C ALA A 275 -3.82 -4.59 -4.64
N LEU A 276 -3.25 -4.23 -5.81
CA LEU A 276 -3.84 -4.53 -7.11
C LEU A 276 -3.77 -6.04 -7.42
N LEU A 277 -2.61 -6.68 -7.19
CA LEU A 277 -2.47 -8.14 -7.34
C LEU A 277 -3.48 -8.91 -6.49
N ASP A 278 -3.60 -8.55 -5.23
CA ASP A 278 -4.57 -9.18 -4.34
C ASP A 278 -6.01 -8.99 -4.80
N GLY A 279 -6.33 -7.79 -5.30
CA GLY A 279 -7.66 -7.50 -5.84
C GLY A 279 -8.03 -8.40 -7.02
N GLU A 280 -7.10 -8.59 -7.96
CA GLU A 280 -7.22 -9.49 -9.10
C GLU A 280 -7.40 -10.95 -8.64
N LEU A 281 -6.51 -11.45 -7.79
CA LEU A 281 -6.51 -12.85 -7.34
C LEU A 281 -7.71 -13.18 -6.44
N ALA A 282 -8.17 -12.24 -5.62
CA ALA A 282 -9.38 -12.42 -4.81
C ALA A 282 -10.62 -12.48 -5.69
N SER A 283 -10.70 -11.64 -6.73
CA SER A 283 -11.78 -11.70 -7.73
C SER A 283 -11.80 -13.05 -8.44
N GLN A 284 -10.65 -13.55 -8.88
CA GLN A 284 -10.53 -14.87 -9.49
C GLN A 284 -11.03 -15.98 -8.56
N ALA A 285 -10.58 -16.01 -7.30
CA ALA A 285 -10.97 -17.01 -6.33
C ALA A 285 -12.49 -17.02 -6.06
N ILE A 286 -13.12 -15.84 -6.09
CA ILE A 286 -14.58 -15.71 -5.91
C ILE A 286 -15.33 -16.14 -7.17
N ALA A 287 -14.87 -15.77 -8.36
CA ALA A 287 -15.47 -16.20 -9.63
C ALA A 287 -15.45 -17.73 -9.78
N GLU A 288 -14.42 -18.38 -9.26
CA GLU A 288 -14.31 -19.85 -9.19
C GLU A 288 -15.12 -20.48 -8.04
N ASN A 289 -15.95 -19.71 -7.33
CA ASN A 289 -16.70 -20.13 -6.14
C ASN A 289 -15.84 -20.78 -5.03
N SER A 290 -14.56 -20.45 -4.98
CA SER A 290 -13.58 -21.01 -4.05
C SER A 290 -12.73 -19.93 -3.37
N PRO A 291 -13.26 -19.13 -2.42
CA PRO A 291 -12.50 -18.09 -1.74
C PRO A 291 -11.18 -18.58 -1.14
N ARG A 292 -11.14 -19.83 -0.62
CA ARG A 292 -9.93 -20.46 -0.06
C ARG A 292 -8.78 -20.57 -1.07
N ARG A 293 -9.07 -20.63 -2.37
CA ARG A 293 -8.07 -20.72 -3.42
C ARG A 293 -7.15 -19.48 -3.47
N PHE A 294 -7.60 -18.37 -2.96
CA PHE A 294 -6.75 -17.17 -2.81
C PHE A 294 -5.44 -17.48 -2.08
N ASN A 295 -5.43 -18.38 -1.07
CA ASN A 295 -4.20 -18.74 -0.35
C ASN A 295 -3.14 -19.34 -1.29
N GLN A 296 -3.54 -20.16 -2.24
CA GLN A 296 -2.65 -20.74 -3.24
C GLN A 296 -2.23 -19.68 -4.27
N LEU A 297 -3.20 -18.98 -4.84
CA LEU A 297 -3.00 -18.00 -5.90
C LEU A 297 -1.94 -16.94 -5.55
N TRP A 298 -2.05 -16.28 -4.38
CA TRP A 298 -1.09 -15.26 -4.00
C TRP A 298 0.30 -15.84 -3.72
N THR A 299 0.35 -17.05 -3.13
CA THR A 299 1.63 -17.72 -2.83
C THR A 299 2.38 -18.04 -4.11
N GLU A 300 1.71 -18.57 -5.12
CA GLU A 300 2.27 -18.89 -6.44
C GLU A 300 2.66 -17.63 -7.20
N ARG A 301 1.81 -16.61 -7.20
CA ARG A 301 2.00 -15.39 -8.00
C ARG A 301 3.20 -14.56 -7.55
N TYR A 302 3.35 -14.34 -6.24
CA TYR A 302 4.40 -13.47 -5.69
C TYR A 302 4.89 -13.85 -4.28
N GLY A 303 4.30 -14.85 -3.62
CA GLY A 303 4.60 -15.20 -2.23
C GLY A 303 6.08 -15.55 -2.03
N MET A 304 6.69 -16.34 -2.92
CA MET A 304 8.11 -16.70 -2.83
C MET A 304 9.01 -15.47 -2.93
N ASN A 305 8.68 -14.50 -3.80
CA ASN A 305 9.40 -13.24 -3.93
C ASN A 305 9.25 -12.40 -2.64
N LEU A 306 8.04 -12.32 -2.09
CA LEU A 306 7.78 -11.63 -0.82
C LEU A 306 8.57 -12.25 0.33
N PHE A 307 8.58 -13.58 0.45
CA PHE A 307 9.33 -14.30 1.49
C PHE A 307 10.83 -14.08 1.38
N SER A 308 11.38 -14.11 0.16
CA SER A 308 12.78 -13.80 -0.11
C SER A 308 13.14 -12.38 0.36
N LYS A 309 12.31 -11.39 0.01
CA LYS A 309 12.52 -9.99 0.42
C LYS A 309 12.46 -9.81 1.94
N ILE A 310 11.58 -10.53 2.65
CA ILE A 310 11.52 -10.50 4.12
C ILE A 310 12.82 -11.03 4.73
N LYS A 311 13.39 -12.11 4.19
CA LYS A 311 14.66 -12.69 4.65
C LYS A 311 15.83 -11.74 4.36
N THR A 312 15.92 -11.23 3.13
CA THR A 312 17.00 -10.34 2.66
C THR A 312 17.03 -9.04 3.46
N ARG A 313 15.89 -8.47 3.79
CA ARG A 313 15.78 -7.22 4.53
C ARG A 313 16.56 -7.21 5.85
N LYS A 314 16.61 -8.31 6.59
CA LYS A 314 17.36 -8.41 7.85
C LYS A 314 18.84 -8.01 7.69
N TRP A 315 19.42 -8.29 6.52
CA TRP A 315 20.79 -7.98 6.18
C TRP A 315 20.92 -6.62 5.52
N LEU A 316 19.99 -6.25 4.65
CA LEU A 316 20.05 -5.03 3.85
C LEU A 316 20.12 -3.77 4.71
N TYR A 317 19.36 -3.69 5.80
CA TYR A 317 19.37 -2.53 6.69
C TYR A 317 20.57 -2.46 7.66
N LYS A 318 21.56 -3.36 7.55
CA LYS A 318 22.85 -3.17 8.19
C LYS A 318 23.65 -2.14 7.39
N LYS A 319 24.14 -1.06 8.05
CA LYS A 319 24.79 0.06 7.37
C LYS A 319 25.87 -0.34 6.35
N PRO A 320 26.83 -1.26 6.64
CA PRO A 320 27.81 -1.67 5.65
C PRO A 320 27.20 -2.38 4.42
N VAL A 321 26.16 -3.20 4.64
CA VAL A 321 25.48 -3.93 3.56
C VAL A 321 24.67 -2.97 2.69
N LEU A 322 24.02 -1.99 3.32
CA LEU A 322 23.25 -0.97 2.59
C LEU A 322 24.16 -0.08 1.74
N GLU A 323 25.33 0.31 2.26
CA GLU A 323 26.34 1.04 1.49
C GLU A 323 26.85 0.23 0.30
N LEU A 324 27.16 -1.05 0.51
CA LEU A 324 27.58 -1.95 -0.57
C LEU A 324 26.46 -2.11 -1.64
N TYR A 325 25.23 -2.31 -1.19
CA TYR A 325 24.06 -2.37 -2.08
C TYR A 325 23.92 -1.08 -2.92
N CYS A 326 24.07 0.08 -2.30
CA CYS A 326 24.06 1.36 -3.00
C CYS A 326 25.22 1.47 -4.02
N GLN A 327 26.40 0.92 -3.72
CA GLN A 327 27.53 0.90 -4.67
C GLN A 327 27.27 -0.02 -5.86
N THR A 328 26.69 -1.20 -5.64
CA THR A 328 26.35 -2.13 -6.74
C THR A 328 25.28 -1.54 -7.68
N LEU A 329 24.28 -0.86 -7.13
CA LEU A 329 23.28 -0.14 -7.94
C LEU A 329 23.91 0.92 -8.86
N ARG A 330 24.98 1.60 -8.40
CA ARG A 330 25.72 2.55 -9.22
C ARG A 330 26.43 1.86 -10.40
N GLY A 331 27.06 0.70 -10.17
CA GLY A 331 27.69 -0.08 -11.24
C GLY A 331 26.72 -0.48 -12.34
N ILE A 332 25.49 -0.85 -11.97
CA ILE A 332 24.43 -1.21 -12.93
C ILE A 332 23.95 0.03 -13.70
N SER A 333 23.77 1.18 -13.02
CA SER A 333 23.30 2.42 -13.67
C SER A 333 24.29 3.04 -14.65
N THR A 334 25.56 2.72 -14.54
CA THR A 334 26.63 3.17 -15.48
C THR A 334 26.79 2.25 -16.69
N LEU A 335 26.24 1.04 -16.65
CA LEU A 335 26.33 0.03 -17.73
C LEU A 335 25.12 0.05 -18.68
N THR A 336 24.08 0.78 -18.36
CA THR A 336 22.91 0.99 -19.24
C THR A 336 23.02 2.36 -19.93
N PRO A 337 23.13 2.40 -21.28
CA PRO A 337 23.25 3.64 -22.05
C PRO A 337 22.04 4.56 -21.91
#